data_6e60188a2668cb1221a6f34a99a3f15e
#
_entry.id   6e60188a2668cb1221a6f34a99a3f15e
#
_cell.length_a   1.000
_cell.length_b   1.000
_cell.length_c   1.000
_cell.angle_alpha   90.00
_cell.angle_beta   90.00
_cell.angle_gamma   90.00
#
_symmetry.space_group_name_H-M   'P 1'
#
loop_
_entity.id
_entity.type
_entity.pdbx_description
1 polymer ?
#
loop_
_entity_poly.entity_id
_entity_poly.type
_entity_poly.pdbx_seq_one_letter_code
_entity_poly.pdbx_strand_id
1 'polypeptide(L)'
;MQRKTSSFEKKNDFLALAVTILLSSIIGTCLDAFFVAKQIYSFPVRPFSSIFSVNIGFTLFVLPLLTTLFIQISKTLSAVSRILFIVSIGICASIFEQIAERLRLFVHSANWRHSYSLFGYMLFLFFIWKFYQSIINKKGR
;
A
#
# COMPACT_ATOMS: atom_id res chain seq x y z
N MET A 1 9.52 23.42 -21.86
CA MET A 1 8.83 22.79 -23.01
C MET A 1 8.03 21.58 -22.47
N GLN A 2 6.73 21.70 -22.33
CA GLN A 2 5.88 20.58 -21.88
C GLN A 2 5.75 19.59 -23.04
N ARG A 3 6.35 18.41 -22.88
CA ARG A 3 6.16 17.30 -23.83
C ARG A 3 4.68 16.88 -23.77
N LYS A 4 3.92 17.15 -24.83
CA LYS A 4 2.56 16.62 -24.97
C LYS A 4 2.66 15.10 -24.93
N THR A 5 2.30 14.49 -23.78
CA THR A 5 2.21 13.02 -23.68
C THR A 5 1.19 12.53 -24.69
N SER A 6 1.58 11.54 -25.48
CA SER A 6 0.68 10.96 -26.50
C SER A 6 -0.52 10.30 -25.81
N SER A 7 -1.65 10.21 -26.49
CA SER A 7 -2.86 9.51 -25.99
C SER A 7 -2.54 8.06 -25.60
N PHE A 8 -1.60 7.45 -26.29
CA PHE A 8 -1.13 6.10 -26.06
C PHE A 8 -0.34 5.99 -24.73
N GLU A 9 0.53 6.97 -24.43
CA GLU A 9 1.28 7.01 -23.16
C GLU A 9 0.34 7.16 -21.96
N LYS A 10 -0.67 8.03 -22.06
CA LYS A 10 -1.69 8.20 -21.03
C LYS A 10 -2.49 6.92 -20.77
N LYS A 11 -2.87 6.21 -21.82
CA LYS A 11 -3.60 4.93 -21.69
C LYS A 11 -2.75 3.85 -21.04
N ASN A 12 -1.46 3.80 -21.36
CA ASN A 12 -0.52 2.84 -20.74
C ASN A 12 -0.28 3.16 -19.26
N ASP A 13 -0.15 4.44 -18.91
CA ASP A 13 0.00 4.89 -17.52
C ASP A 13 -1.24 4.54 -16.70
N PHE A 14 -2.43 4.80 -17.22
CA PHE A 14 -3.69 4.45 -16.57
C PHE A 14 -3.81 2.95 -16.33
N LEU A 15 -3.50 2.12 -17.33
CA LEU A 15 -3.57 0.66 -17.19
C LEU A 15 -2.54 0.14 -16.17
N ALA A 16 -1.31 0.66 -16.21
CA ALA A 16 -0.28 0.31 -15.25
C ALA A 16 -0.70 0.66 -13.82
N LEU A 17 -1.29 1.84 -13.64
CA LEU A 17 -1.82 2.27 -12.35
C LEU A 17 -2.95 1.35 -11.87
N ALA A 18 -3.93 1.05 -12.72
CA ALA A 18 -5.06 0.19 -12.38
C ALA A 18 -4.61 -1.21 -11.96
N VAL A 19 -3.70 -1.83 -12.71
CA VAL A 19 -3.15 -3.15 -12.37
C VAL A 19 -2.34 -3.11 -11.07
N THR A 20 -1.60 -2.03 -10.84
CA THR A 20 -0.84 -1.86 -9.59
C THR A 20 -1.76 -1.68 -8.39
N ILE A 21 -2.85 -0.95 -8.51
CA ILE A 21 -3.87 -0.81 -7.47
C ILE A 21 -4.50 -2.15 -7.13
N LEU A 22 -4.91 -2.93 -8.13
CA LEU A 22 -5.46 -4.27 -7.93
C LEU A 22 -4.47 -5.18 -7.19
N LEU A 23 -3.22 -5.19 -7.65
CA LEU A 23 -2.16 -5.98 -7.00
C LEU A 23 -1.94 -5.56 -5.55
N SER A 24 -1.90 -4.26 -5.26
CA SER A 24 -1.71 -3.75 -3.89
C SER A 24 -2.84 -4.20 -2.97
N SER A 25 -4.09 -4.15 -3.44
CA SER A 25 -5.25 -4.60 -2.67
C SER A 25 -5.22 -6.11 -2.42
N ILE A 26 -4.85 -6.90 -3.42
CA ILE A 26 -4.72 -8.37 -3.27
C ILE A 26 -3.63 -8.70 -2.26
N ILE A 27 -2.43 -8.12 -2.42
CA ILE A 27 -1.31 -8.37 -1.50
C ILE A 27 -1.66 -7.92 -0.09
N GLY A 28 -2.21 -6.72 0.08
CA GLY A 28 -2.63 -6.20 1.38
C GLY A 28 -3.64 -7.12 2.07
N THR A 29 -4.67 -7.55 1.35
CA THR A 29 -5.68 -8.48 1.87
C THR A 29 -5.07 -9.83 2.24
N CYS A 30 -4.19 -10.38 1.39
CA CYS A 30 -3.53 -11.66 1.66
C CYS A 30 -2.60 -11.58 2.89
N LEU A 31 -1.85 -10.49 3.03
CA LEU A 31 -0.98 -10.28 4.20
C LEU A 31 -1.82 -10.15 5.48
N ASP A 32 -2.87 -9.35 5.47
CA ASP A 32 -3.78 -9.22 6.61
C ASP A 32 -4.40 -10.57 6.97
N ALA A 33 -4.92 -11.31 5.99
CA ALA A 33 -5.49 -12.63 6.21
C ALA A 33 -4.47 -13.62 6.82
N PHE A 34 -3.23 -13.60 6.32
CA PHE A 34 -2.17 -14.44 6.82
C PHE A 34 -1.81 -14.11 8.28
N PHE A 35 -1.61 -12.83 8.61
CA PHE A 35 -1.24 -12.42 9.96
C PHE A 35 -2.39 -12.59 10.96
N VAL A 36 -3.64 -12.37 10.54
CA VAL A 36 -4.81 -12.65 11.37
C VAL A 36 -4.97 -14.15 11.61
N ALA A 37 -4.78 -15.00 10.60
CA ALA A 37 -4.83 -16.45 10.74
C ALA A 37 -3.73 -16.98 11.67
N LYS A 38 -2.57 -16.31 11.70
CA LYS A 38 -1.48 -16.60 12.63
C LYS A 38 -1.67 -15.99 14.03
N GLN A 39 -2.78 -15.31 14.28
CA GLN A 39 -3.08 -14.63 15.54
C GLN A 39 -2.02 -13.59 15.95
N ILE A 40 -1.33 -13.01 14.97
CA ILE A 40 -0.32 -11.99 15.20
C ILE A 40 -0.99 -10.65 15.49
N TYR A 41 -2.06 -10.32 14.75
CA TYR A 41 -2.92 -9.19 15.03
C TYR A 41 -4.38 -9.46 14.62
N SER A 42 -5.29 -8.58 15.03
CA SER A 42 -6.70 -8.65 14.68
C SER A 42 -7.29 -7.26 14.50
N PHE A 43 -8.45 -7.21 13.84
CA PHE A 43 -9.24 -6.01 13.63
C PHE A 43 -10.58 -6.14 14.37
N PRO A 44 -10.69 -5.69 15.63
CA PRO A 44 -11.93 -5.81 16.41
C PRO A 44 -13.11 -5.09 15.78
N VAL A 45 -12.86 -3.92 15.19
CA VAL A 45 -13.86 -3.12 14.47
C VAL A 45 -13.56 -3.16 12.98
N ARG A 46 -14.42 -3.83 12.22
CA ARG A 46 -14.27 -3.97 10.77
C ARG A 46 -15.61 -4.18 10.08
N PRO A 47 -15.76 -3.75 8.81
CA PRO A 47 -16.96 -4.03 8.03
C PRO A 47 -17.18 -5.54 7.84
N PHE A 48 -18.45 -5.95 7.91
CA PHE A 48 -18.85 -7.35 7.71
C PHE A 48 -18.09 -8.36 8.56
N SER A 49 -17.96 -8.05 9.87
CA SER A 49 -17.16 -8.83 10.83
C SER A 49 -17.61 -10.29 10.97
N SER A 50 -18.86 -10.61 10.61
CA SER A 50 -19.40 -11.98 10.57
C SER A 50 -18.87 -12.82 9.41
N ILE A 51 -18.36 -12.18 8.34
CA ILE A 51 -17.92 -12.85 7.11
C ILE A 51 -16.40 -12.77 6.97
N PHE A 52 -15.82 -11.61 7.25
CA PHE A 52 -14.39 -11.36 7.04
C PHE A 52 -13.64 -11.18 8.34
N SER A 53 -12.49 -11.83 8.46
CA SER A 53 -11.56 -11.67 9.59
C SER A 53 -10.64 -10.46 9.43
N VAL A 54 -10.52 -9.92 8.21
CA VAL A 54 -9.69 -8.76 7.85
C VAL A 54 -10.53 -7.51 7.66
N ASN A 55 -9.90 -6.33 7.72
CA ASN A 55 -10.57 -5.07 7.44
C ASN A 55 -10.65 -4.82 5.93
N ILE A 56 -11.67 -5.40 5.28
CA ILE A 56 -11.87 -5.24 3.83
C ILE A 56 -12.19 -3.81 3.42
N GLY A 57 -12.74 -2.99 4.32
CA GLY A 57 -12.94 -1.56 4.06
C GLY A 57 -11.61 -0.84 3.84
N PHE A 58 -10.59 -1.18 4.61
CA PHE A 58 -9.25 -0.64 4.41
C PHE A 58 -8.65 -1.13 3.08
N THR A 59 -8.64 -2.44 2.83
CA THR A 59 -7.94 -3.01 1.67
C THR A 59 -8.62 -2.74 0.33
N LEU A 60 -9.96 -2.52 0.32
CA LEU A 60 -10.72 -2.25 -0.92
C LEU A 60 -10.93 -0.76 -1.22
N PHE A 61 -10.83 0.14 -0.23
CA PHE A 61 -11.08 1.56 -0.43
C PHE A 61 -9.86 2.42 -0.04
N VAL A 62 -9.35 2.26 1.17
CA VAL A 62 -8.27 3.12 1.67
C VAL A 62 -6.95 2.78 0.98
N LEU A 63 -6.59 1.50 0.90
CA LEU A 63 -5.34 1.08 0.28
C LEU A 63 -5.26 1.40 -1.23
N PRO A 64 -6.32 1.22 -2.06
CA PRO A 64 -6.35 1.72 -3.43
C PRO A 64 -6.11 3.22 -3.55
N LEU A 65 -6.75 4.02 -2.69
CA LEU A 65 -6.57 5.47 -2.67
C LEU A 65 -5.12 5.84 -2.32
N LEU A 66 -4.58 5.25 -1.26
CA LEU A 66 -3.19 5.48 -0.84
C LEU A 66 -2.19 5.05 -1.91
N THR A 67 -2.43 3.90 -2.57
CA THR A 67 -1.59 3.41 -3.68
C THR A 67 -1.61 4.40 -4.84
N THR A 68 -2.79 4.91 -5.20
CA THR A 68 -2.93 5.92 -6.25
C THR A 68 -2.13 7.16 -5.94
N LEU A 69 -2.31 7.74 -4.76
CA LEU A 69 -1.59 8.94 -4.31
C LEU A 69 -0.08 8.69 -4.27
N PHE A 70 0.34 7.56 -3.72
CA PHE A 70 1.75 7.17 -3.65
C PHE A 70 2.39 7.11 -5.04
N ILE A 71 1.77 6.43 -6.00
CA ILE A 71 2.30 6.32 -7.38
C ILE A 71 2.34 7.69 -8.05
N GLN A 72 1.27 8.50 -7.95
CA GLN A 72 1.22 9.82 -8.59
C GLN A 72 2.31 10.76 -8.07
N ILE A 73 2.54 10.78 -6.76
CA ILE A 73 3.60 11.58 -6.15
C ILE A 73 4.98 11.01 -6.54
N SER A 74 5.16 9.69 -6.44
CA SER A 74 6.44 9.02 -6.73
C SER A 74 6.93 9.23 -8.17
N LYS A 75 6.02 9.44 -9.12
CA LYS A 75 6.34 9.76 -10.53
C LYS A 75 7.07 11.09 -10.68
N THR A 76 6.81 12.04 -9.80
CA THR A 76 7.41 13.39 -9.85
C THR A 76 8.73 13.49 -9.08
N LEU A 77 9.08 12.47 -8.29
CA LEU A 77 10.23 12.48 -7.40
C LEU A 77 11.48 11.87 -8.05
N SER A 78 12.65 12.45 -7.72
CA SER A 78 13.94 11.81 -7.98
C SER A 78 14.08 10.48 -7.21
N ALA A 79 15.06 9.66 -7.56
CA ALA A 79 15.28 8.37 -6.88
C ALA A 79 15.52 8.55 -5.38
N VAL A 80 16.35 9.51 -4.99
CA VAL A 80 16.65 9.80 -3.57
C VAL A 80 15.41 10.32 -2.85
N SER A 81 14.71 11.31 -3.43
CA SER A 81 13.50 11.88 -2.84
C SER A 81 12.40 10.84 -2.68
N ARG A 82 12.31 9.88 -3.58
CA ARG A 82 11.35 8.76 -3.51
C ARG A 82 11.68 7.81 -2.35
N ILE A 83 12.95 7.50 -2.12
CA ILE A 83 13.36 6.68 -0.96
C ILE A 83 12.99 7.41 0.34
N LEU A 84 13.29 8.71 0.46
CA LEU A 84 12.90 9.51 1.62
C LEU A 84 11.38 9.55 1.79
N PHE A 85 10.62 9.65 0.71
CA PHE A 85 9.16 9.63 0.73
C PHE A 85 8.62 8.28 1.22
N ILE A 86 9.17 7.15 0.75
CA ILE A 86 8.81 5.81 1.23
C ILE A 86 9.08 5.67 2.73
N VAL A 87 10.24 6.12 3.20
CA VAL A 87 10.59 6.10 4.62
C VAL A 87 9.61 6.94 5.44
N SER A 88 9.28 8.15 4.95
CA SER A 88 8.33 9.04 5.63
C SER A 88 6.94 8.42 5.73
N ILE A 89 6.43 7.79 4.66
CA ILE A 89 5.15 7.09 4.69
C ILE A 89 5.20 5.91 5.66
N GLY A 90 6.27 5.13 5.66
CA GLY A 90 6.44 4.01 6.60
C GLY A 90 6.38 4.46 8.07
N ILE A 91 7.03 5.57 8.39
CA ILE A 91 6.97 6.17 9.73
C ILE A 91 5.56 6.63 10.06
N CYS A 92 4.91 7.37 9.16
CA CYS A 92 3.52 7.81 9.35
C CYS A 92 2.57 6.62 9.54
N ALA A 93 2.68 5.59 8.71
CA ALA A 93 1.85 4.38 8.80
C ALA A 93 2.04 3.67 10.15
N SER A 94 3.27 3.56 10.63
CA SER A 94 3.56 2.98 11.95
C SER A 94 2.96 3.81 13.10
N ILE A 95 2.95 5.13 12.99
CA ILE A 95 2.30 6.02 13.96
C ILE A 95 0.78 5.85 13.91
N PHE A 96 0.19 5.82 12.70
CA PHE A 96 -1.25 5.58 12.54
C PHE A 96 -1.68 4.22 13.09
N GLU A 97 -0.86 3.19 12.94
CA GLU A 97 -1.11 1.86 13.52
C GLU A 97 -1.16 1.94 15.05
N GLN A 98 -0.24 2.66 15.70
CA GLN A 98 -0.26 2.87 17.15
C GLN A 98 -1.50 3.65 17.60
N ILE A 99 -1.94 4.64 16.84
CA ILE A 99 -3.19 5.38 17.11
C ILE A 99 -4.39 4.45 16.96
N ALA A 100 -4.45 3.66 15.88
CA ALA A 100 -5.51 2.69 15.64
C ALA A 100 -5.60 1.65 16.79
N GLU A 101 -4.46 1.25 17.34
CA GLU A 101 -4.41 0.34 18.48
C GLU A 101 -4.98 0.99 19.75
N ARG A 102 -4.62 2.24 20.04
CA ARG A 102 -5.21 2.99 21.17
C ARG A 102 -6.72 3.15 21.05
N LEU A 103 -7.23 3.26 19.83
CA LEU A 103 -8.65 3.32 19.51
C LEU A 103 -9.33 1.95 19.43
N ARG A 104 -8.60 0.86 19.67
CA ARG A 104 -9.05 -0.53 19.54
C ARG A 104 -9.58 -0.91 18.15
N LEU A 105 -9.14 -0.22 17.11
CA LEU A 105 -9.42 -0.57 15.72
C LEU A 105 -8.49 -1.67 15.20
N PHE A 106 -7.34 -1.78 15.83
CA PHE A 106 -6.28 -2.76 15.56
C PHE A 106 -5.72 -3.24 16.89
N VAL A 107 -5.46 -4.54 17.02
CA VAL A 107 -4.87 -5.13 18.23
C VAL A 107 -3.83 -6.16 17.80
N HIS A 108 -2.62 -6.06 18.33
CA HIS A 108 -1.56 -7.02 18.08
C HIS A 108 -1.26 -7.90 19.30
N SER A 109 -0.67 -9.08 19.03
CA SER A 109 -0.14 -9.97 20.06
C SER A 109 1.20 -9.44 20.61
N ALA A 110 1.64 -9.97 21.76
CA ALA A 110 2.93 -9.63 22.37
C ALA A 110 4.15 -9.93 21.46
N ASN A 111 3.98 -10.78 20.44
CA ASN A 111 5.03 -11.16 19.50
C ASN A 111 5.21 -10.16 18.37
N TRP A 112 4.31 -9.16 18.23
CA TRP A 112 4.38 -8.12 17.21
C TRP A 112 5.01 -6.85 17.75
N ARG A 113 5.83 -6.22 16.94
CA ARG A 113 6.41 -4.89 17.24
C ARG A 113 6.09 -3.91 16.12
N HIS A 114 5.78 -2.68 16.44
CA HIS A 114 5.53 -1.62 15.45
C HIS A 114 6.71 -1.38 14.49
N SER A 115 7.94 -1.74 14.90
CA SER A 115 9.09 -1.74 14.01
C SER A 115 8.93 -2.71 12.83
N TYR A 116 8.25 -3.84 13.01
CA TYR A 116 7.97 -4.77 11.92
C TYR A 116 7.01 -4.15 10.89
N SER A 117 6.00 -3.42 11.36
CA SER A 117 5.09 -2.66 10.49
C SER A 117 5.86 -1.61 9.69
N LEU A 118 6.75 -0.85 10.32
CA LEU A 118 7.56 0.16 9.66
C LEU A 118 8.31 -0.42 8.45
N PHE A 119 9.08 -1.48 8.67
CA PHE A 119 9.83 -2.14 7.59
C PHE A 119 8.91 -2.81 6.57
N GLY A 120 7.81 -3.40 7.02
CA GLY A 120 6.80 -4.02 6.16
C GLY A 120 6.19 -3.01 5.19
N TYR A 121 5.77 -1.83 5.66
CA TYR A 121 5.25 -0.76 4.81
C TYR A 121 6.29 -0.24 3.83
N MET A 122 7.54 -0.05 4.25
CA MET A 122 8.61 0.40 3.37
C MET A 122 8.87 -0.62 2.24
N LEU A 123 8.98 -1.90 2.56
CA LEU A 123 9.15 -2.97 1.58
C LEU A 123 7.96 -3.08 0.63
N PHE A 124 6.74 -2.99 1.15
CA PHE A 124 5.52 -3.01 0.37
C PHE A 124 5.49 -1.86 -0.66
N LEU A 125 5.73 -0.62 -0.22
CA LEU A 125 5.74 0.55 -1.08
C LEU A 125 6.86 0.48 -2.13
N PHE A 126 8.05 0.02 -1.74
CA PHE A 126 9.15 -0.20 -2.68
C PHE A 126 8.78 -1.23 -3.75
N PHE A 127 8.18 -2.36 -3.36
CA PHE A 127 7.72 -3.38 -4.28
C PHE A 127 6.64 -2.85 -5.23
N ILE A 128 5.64 -2.15 -4.71
CA ILE A 128 4.55 -1.55 -5.50
C ILE A 128 5.10 -0.57 -6.54
N TRP A 129 6.06 0.27 -6.16
CA TRP A 129 6.72 1.17 -7.09
C TRP A 129 7.47 0.42 -8.20
N LYS A 130 8.25 -0.59 -7.84
CA LYS A 130 9.01 -1.41 -8.82
C LYS A 130 8.08 -2.15 -9.77
N PHE A 131 6.98 -2.67 -9.26
CA PHE A 131 5.97 -3.33 -10.08
C PHE A 131 5.36 -2.37 -11.10
N TYR A 132 4.92 -1.18 -10.65
CA TYR A 132 4.41 -0.15 -11.54
C TYR A 132 5.41 0.20 -12.66
N GLN A 133 6.68 0.43 -12.29
CA GLN A 133 7.74 0.71 -13.26
C GLN A 133 7.94 -0.44 -14.26
N SER A 134 7.85 -1.68 -13.82
CA SER A 134 8.04 -2.85 -14.70
C SER A 134 6.98 -2.91 -15.80
N ILE A 135 5.75 -2.52 -15.50
CA ILE A 135 4.66 -2.49 -16.49
C ILE A 135 4.89 -1.37 -17.51
N ILE A 136 5.24 -0.17 -17.04
CA ILE A 136 5.50 0.97 -17.92
C ILE A 136 6.68 0.68 -18.85
N ASN A 137 7.80 0.16 -18.32
CA ASN A 137 9.01 -0.08 -19.11
C ASN A 137 8.85 -1.23 -20.14
N LYS A 138 8.03 -2.25 -19.86
CA LYS A 138 7.74 -3.32 -20.81
C LYS A 138 6.92 -2.85 -22.02
N LYS A 139 6.11 -1.81 -21.86
CA LYS A 139 5.27 -1.29 -22.93
C LYS A 139 5.94 -0.18 -23.75
N GLY A 140 7.06 0.34 -23.28
CA GLY A 140 7.88 1.33 -24.00
C GLY A 140 8.95 0.71 -24.92
N ARG A 141 9.07 -0.62 -24.94
CA ARG A 141 9.89 -1.39 -25.86
C ARG A 141 9.03 -2.02 -26.94
#